data_dd9da59dd2b6b01c6250434a7f384e57
#
_entry.id   dd9da59dd2b6b01c6250434a7f384e57
#
_cell.length_a   1.000
_cell.length_b   1.000
_cell.length_c   1.000
_cell.angle_alpha   90.00
_cell.angle_beta   90.00
_cell.angle_gamma   90.00
#
_symmetry.space_group_name_H-M   'P 1'
#
loop_
_entity.id
_entity.type
_entity.pdbx_description
1 polymer ?
#
loop_
_entity_poly.entity_id
_entity_poly.type
_entity_poly.pdbx_seq_one_letter_code
_entity_poly.pdbx_strand_id
1 'polypeptide(L)'
;MPTRKPVPAILPWLTALAAAPFVLVVAAVTATRFGGLDLAIGYDLLTWTVARLLAWVGLAAALTAAVLALRDLKGRGLYALAALVLAGGTVAGFVLRQGQDATPHPRDVSTNLNEPPGLPRAAGVRSGAPQTCDGVDAIPTQVLAQQATSALVDAGFVVTRATTFQVEAVHAGAWFGFATDAVVRIRPGRTDIRVAARGSCPDGGATCRLAAKITRNLEAAR
;
A
#
# COMPACT_ATOMS: atom_id res chain seq x y z
N MET A 1 49.81 18.69 -1.89
CA MET A 1 48.53 17.99 -2.07
C MET A 1 48.21 17.28 -0.77
N PRO A 2 47.07 17.50 -0.13
CA PRO A 2 46.76 16.77 1.11
C PRO A 2 46.49 15.31 0.77
N THR A 3 47.29 14.40 1.33
CA THR A 3 47.08 12.95 1.18
C THR A 3 45.76 12.55 1.80
N ARG A 4 44.76 12.16 0.97
CA ARG A 4 43.49 11.62 1.46
C ARG A 4 43.79 10.36 2.28
N LYS A 5 43.44 10.40 3.55
CA LYS A 5 43.55 9.19 4.40
C LYS A 5 42.62 8.10 3.79
N PRO A 6 43.12 6.84 3.67
CA PRO A 6 42.30 5.78 3.11
C PRO A 6 41.02 5.59 3.94
N VAL A 7 39.89 5.40 3.25
CA VAL A 7 38.61 5.10 3.89
C VAL A 7 38.76 3.74 4.58
N PRO A 8 38.45 3.62 5.89
CA PRO A 8 38.53 2.32 6.58
C PRO A 8 37.62 1.32 5.87
N ALA A 9 38.10 0.12 5.62
CA ALA A 9 37.38 -0.93 4.90
C ALA A 9 35.98 -1.27 5.53
N ILE A 10 35.82 -1.01 6.83
CA ILE A 10 34.56 -1.25 7.55
C ILE A 10 33.43 -0.31 7.12
N LEU A 11 33.71 0.90 6.64
CA LEU A 11 32.70 1.91 6.35
C LEU A 11 31.78 1.51 5.17
N PRO A 12 32.28 0.99 4.03
CA PRO A 12 31.42 0.44 2.98
C PRO A 12 30.52 -0.70 3.47
N TRP A 13 31.05 -1.58 4.33
CA TRP A 13 30.26 -2.68 4.90
C TRP A 13 29.13 -2.19 5.82
N LEU A 14 29.39 -1.19 6.66
CA LEU A 14 28.36 -0.56 7.48
C LEU A 14 27.29 0.11 6.61
N THR A 15 27.67 0.77 5.52
CA THR A 15 26.72 1.37 4.58
C THR A 15 25.92 0.28 3.84
N ALA A 16 26.55 -0.81 3.43
CA ALA A 16 25.84 -1.93 2.82
C ALA A 16 24.84 -2.58 3.79
N LEU A 17 25.22 -2.77 5.06
CA LEU A 17 24.35 -3.30 6.09
C LEU A 17 23.17 -2.34 6.37
N ALA A 18 23.40 -1.05 6.37
CA ALA A 18 22.37 -0.02 6.53
C ALA A 18 21.37 0.00 5.33
N ALA A 19 21.82 -0.34 4.12
CA ALA A 19 21.00 -0.42 2.92
C ALA A 19 20.24 -1.75 2.80
N ALA A 20 20.72 -2.83 3.43
CA ALA A 20 20.19 -4.18 3.26
C ALA A 20 18.67 -4.30 3.50
N PRO A 21 18.05 -3.70 4.54
CA PRO A 21 16.62 -3.80 4.77
C PRO A 21 15.81 -3.12 3.65
N PHE A 22 16.27 -1.98 3.14
CA PHE A 22 15.64 -1.31 2.01
C PHE A 22 15.68 -2.18 0.74
N VAL A 23 16.86 -2.74 0.42
CA VAL A 23 17.04 -3.64 -0.73
C VAL A 23 16.14 -4.86 -0.60
N LEU A 24 16.04 -5.45 0.61
CA LEU A 24 15.18 -6.60 0.87
C LEU A 24 13.68 -6.26 0.64
N VAL A 25 13.21 -5.11 1.10
CA VAL A 25 11.83 -4.66 0.85
C VAL A 25 11.57 -4.50 -0.64
N VAL A 26 12.47 -3.83 -1.38
CA VAL A 26 12.33 -3.66 -2.83
C VAL A 26 12.34 -5.01 -3.55
N ALA A 27 13.23 -5.92 -3.16
CA ALA A 27 13.28 -7.27 -3.72
C ALA A 27 11.99 -8.07 -3.42
N ALA A 28 11.47 -7.99 -2.19
CA ALA A 28 10.20 -8.62 -1.82
C ALA A 28 9.02 -8.08 -2.64
N VAL A 29 8.92 -6.75 -2.79
CA VAL A 29 7.88 -6.11 -3.61
C VAL A 29 7.96 -6.55 -5.07
N THR A 30 9.16 -6.53 -5.67
CA THR A 30 9.33 -6.91 -7.08
C THR A 30 9.06 -8.40 -7.30
N ALA A 31 9.54 -9.26 -6.40
CA ALA A 31 9.30 -10.70 -6.48
C ALA A 31 7.81 -11.05 -6.30
N THR A 32 7.09 -10.39 -5.41
CA THR A 32 5.65 -10.61 -5.21
C THR A 32 4.85 -10.09 -6.41
N ARG A 33 5.18 -8.90 -6.91
CA ARG A 33 4.38 -8.26 -7.95
C ARG A 33 4.60 -8.85 -9.33
N PHE A 34 5.83 -9.23 -9.65
CA PHE A 34 6.25 -9.65 -11.00
C PHE A 34 6.80 -11.07 -11.06
N GLY A 35 7.32 -11.59 -9.96
CA GLY A 35 7.98 -12.90 -9.88
C GLY A 35 7.08 -14.05 -9.41
N GLY A 36 5.80 -13.77 -9.09
CA GLY A 36 4.87 -14.81 -8.62
C GLY A 36 5.13 -15.32 -7.20
N LEU A 37 5.94 -14.60 -6.41
CA LEU A 37 6.12 -14.93 -5.00
C LEU A 37 4.80 -14.75 -4.25
N ASP A 38 4.45 -15.70 -3.39
CA ASP A 38 3.26 -15.60 -2.56
C ASP A 38 3.27 -14.34 -1.68
N LEU A 39 2.11 -13.68 -1.56
CA LEU A 39 1.96 -12.44 -0.83
C LEU A 39 2.30 -12.59 0.66
N ALA A 40 1.97 -13.73 1.28
CA ALA A 40 2.29 -13.98 2.67
C ALA A 40 3.82 -14.07 2.88
N ILE A 41 4.55 -14.67 1.94
CA ILE A 41 6.01 -14.72 2.01
C ILE A 41 6.61 -13.33 1.78
N GLY A 42 6.20 -12.62 0.72
CA GLY A 42 6.77 -11.33 0.37
C GLY A 42 6.44 -10.23 1.39
N TYR A 43 5.20 -10.15 1.80
CA TYR A 43 4.74 -9.10 2.73
C TYR A 43 4.97 -9.47 4.19
N ASP A 44 4.39 -10.59 4.69
CA ASP A 44 4.44 -10.90 6.13
C ASP A 44 5.82 -11.35 6.58
N LEU A 45 6.46 -12.29 5.85
CA LEU A 45 7.73 -12.84 6.27
C LEU A 45 8.89 -11.90 5.90
N LEU A 46 9.08 -11.60 4.60
CA LEU A 46 10.27 -10.87 4.16
C LEU A 46 10.22 -9.40 4.59
N THR A 47 9.06 -8.74 4.49
CA THR A 47 8.97 -7.30 4.78
C THR A 47 8.70 -7.06 6.26
N TRP A 48 7.60 -7.60 6.82
CA TRP A 48 7.21 -7.29 8.19
C TRP A 48 8.04 -8.00 9.27
N THR A 49 8.60 -9.17 8.98
CA THR A 49 9.42 -9.88 9.97
C THR A 49 10.90 -9.60 9.72
N VAL A 50 11.45 -10.01 8.57
CA VAL A 50 12.90 -9.99 8.33
C VAL A 50 13.41 -8.57 8.10
N ALA A 51 12.84 -7.82 7.15
CA ALA A 51 13.32 -6.48 6.82
C ALA A 51 13.14 -5.49 7.98
N ARG A 52 12.06 -5.63 8.75
CA ARG A 52 11.82 -4.81 9.94
C ARG A 52 12.86 -5.03 11.03
N LEU A 53 13.25 -6.28 11.32
CA LEU A 53 14.34 -6.58 12.26
C LEU A 53 15.67 -6.05 11.76
N LEU A 54 15.98 -6.30 10.48
CA LEU A 54 17.18 -5.77 9.83
C LEU A 54 17.23 -4.24 9.81
N ALA A 55 16.10 -3.55 9.77
CA ALA A 55 16.05 -2.09 9.78
C ALA A 55 16.63 -1.49 11.08
N TRP A 56 16.39 -2.12 12.23
CA TRP A 56 16.99 -1.70 13.49
C TRP A 56 18.49 -1.97 13.52
N VAL A 57 18.95 -3.12 13.00
CA VAL A 57 20.37 -3.43 12.86
C VAL A 57 21.05 -2.46 11.89
N GLY A 58 20.39 -2.16 10.76
CA GLY A 58 20.85 -1.17 9.78
C GLY A 58 20.94 0.25 10.37
N LEU A 59 20.01 0.64 11.23
CA LEU A 59 20.06 1.92 11.92
C LEU A 59 21.25 2.00 12.88
N ALA A 60 21.52 0.95 13.65
CA ALA A 60 22.71 0.87 14.52
C ALA A 60 24.01 0.97 13.69
N ALA A 61 24.09 0.27 12.54
CA ALA A 61 25.21 0.38 11.62
C ALA A 61 25.38 1.79 11.05
N ALA A 62 24.27 2.46 10.66
CA ALA A 62 24.29 3.83 10.16
C ALA A 62 24.78 4.83 11.22
N LEU A 63 24.34 4.69 12.45
CA LEU A 63 24.82 5.53 13.58
C LEU A 63 26.29 5.31 13.83
N THR A 64 26.77 4.06 13.79
CA THR A 64 28.20 3.73 13.91
C THR A 64 29.01 4.37 12.78
N ALA A 65 28.52 4.27 11.53
CA ALA A 65 29.16 4.92 10.38
C ALA A 65 29.20 6.45 10.54
N ALA A 66 28.15 7.06 11.08
CA ALA A 66 28.10 8.50 11.36
C ALA A 66 29.17 8.92 12.40
N VAL A 67 29.29 8.19 13.51
CA VAL A 67 30.30 8.46 14.53
C VAL A 67 31.72 8.37 13.95
N LEU A 68 31.98 7.35 13.12
CA LEU A 68 33.28 7.19 12.46
C LEU A 68 33.56 8.32 11.45
N ALA A 69 32.52 8.84 10.79
CA ALA A 69 32.64 9.94 9.85
C ALA A 69 32.91 11.30 10.51
N LEU A 70 32.57 11.50 11.79
CA LEU A 70 32.88 12.73 12.52
C LEU A 70 34.37 13.05 12.57
N ARG A 71 35.24 12.03 12.45
CA ARG A 71 36.71 12.19 12.44
C ARG A 71 37.26 12.70 11.10
N ASP A 72 36.49 12.56 10.00
CA ASP A 72 36.88 13.00 8.65
C ASP A 72 35.63 13.17 7.77
N LEU A 73 34.92 14.27 7.94
CA LEU A 73 33.65 14.53 7.22
C LEU A 73 33.85 14.66 5.69
N LYS A 74 35.00 15.22 5.25
CA LYS A 74 35.25 15.41 3.81
C LYS A 74 35.45 14.09 3.05
N GLY A 75 36.06 13.08 3.70
CA GLY A 75 36.32 11.78 3.08
C GLY A 75 35.24 10.74 3.33
N ARG A 76 34.50 10.85 4.44
CA ARG A 76 33.57 9.79 4.94
C ARG A 76 32.13 10.23 5.08
N GLY A 77 31.87 11.55 5.03
CA GLY A 77 30.55 12.12 5.28
C GLY A 77 29.48 11.60 4.32
N LEU A 78 29.80 11.36 3.04
CA LEU A 78 28.86 10.85 2.05
C LEU A 78 28.36 9.44 2.39
N TYR A 79 29.25 8.55 2.85
CA TYR A 79 28.87 7.18 3.27
C TYR A 79 27.95 7.21 4.49
N ALA A 80 28.28 8.05 5.48
CA ALA A 80 27.46 8.21 6.68
C ALA A 80 26.07 8.80 6.36
N LEU A 81 26.03 9.82 5.49
CA LEU A 81 24.77 10.42 5.06
C LEU A 81 23.91 9.41 4.31
N ALA A 82 24.47 8.67 3.36
CA ALA A 82 23.75 7.64 2.62
C ALA A 82 23.21 6.55 3.56
N ALA A 83 24.02 6.08 4.51
CA ALA A 83 23.61 5.08 5.51
C ALA A 83 22.45 5.61 6.39
N LEU A 84 22.54 6.85 6.87
CA LEU A 84 21.50 7.46 7.70
C LEU A 84 20.19 7.67 6.94
N VAL A 85 20.25 8.14 5.69
CA VAL A 85 19.07 8.36 4.86
C VAL A 85 18.38 7.03 4.56
N LEU A 86 19.12 5.99 4.18
CA LEU A 86 18.56 4.68 3.85
C LEU A 86 18.00 3.98 5.10
N ALA A 87 18.77 3.87 6.16
CA ALA A 87 18.32 3.19 7.38
C ALA A 87 17.21 4.00 8.10
N GLY A 88 17.40 5.30 8.26
CA GLY A 88 16.41 6.17 8.91
C GLY A 88 15.11 6.23 8.12
N GLY A 89 15.18 6.37 6.79
CA GLY A 89 14.00 6.34 5.91
C GLY A 89 13.25 5.00 5.98
N THR A 90 13.98 3.88 6.03
CA THR A 90 13.36 2.56 6.15
C THR A 90 12.68 2.38 7.50
N VAL A 91 13.32 2.72 8.60
CA VAL A 91 12.72 2.66 9.95
C VAL A 91 11.50 3.59 10.04
N ALA A 92 11.62 4.83 9.56
CA ALA A 92 10.50 5.77 9.54
C ALA A 92 9.32 5.21 8.73
N GLY A 93 9.57 4.59 7.57
CA GLY A 93 8.54 3.93 6.77
C GLY A 93 7.79 2.84 7.54
N PHE A 94 8.50 1.98 8.28
CA PHE A 94 7.88 0.94 9.12
C PHE A 94 7.07 1.53 10.27
N VAL A 95 7.59 2.54 10.97
CA VAL A 95 6.90 3.19 12.09
C VAL A 95 5.63 3.89 11.63
N LEU A 96 5.70 4.66 10.53
CA LEU A 96 4.54 5.35 9.97
C LEU A 96 3.47 4.35 9.51
N ARG A 97 3.87 3.28 8.83
CA ARG A 97 2.94 2.25 8.40
C ARG A 97 2.29 1.54 9.57
N GLN A 98 3.06 1.18 10.60
CA GLN A 98 2.52 0.57 11.82
C GLN A 98 1.50 1.49 12.51
N GLY A 99 1.75 2.81 12.53
CA GLY A 99 0.79 3.78 13.06
C GLY A 99 -0.52 3.80 12.27
N GLN A 100 -0.47 3.71 10.94
CA GLN A 100 -1.67 3.62 10.10
C GLN A 100 -2.44 2.31 10.32
N ASP A 101 -1.74 1.20 10.49
CA ASP A 101 -2.36 -0.12 10.69
C ASP A 101 -2.90 -0.31 12.12
N ALA A 102 -2.46 0.50 13.09
CA ALA A 102 -2.95 0.48 14.47
C ALA A 102 -4.41 0.97 14.60
N THR A 103 -4.88 1.79 13.65
CA THR A 103 -6.28 2.23 13.62
C THR A 103 -7.09 1.20 12.80
N PRO A 104 -8.10 0.54 13.41
CA PRO A 104 -8.92 -0.41 12.68
C PRO A 104 -9.75 0.33 11.62
N HIS A 105 -9.56 -0.03 10.37
CA HIS A 105 -10.34 0.50 9.24
C HIS A 105 -11.19 -0.59 8.61
N PRO A 106 -12.42 -0.28 8.17
CA PRO A 106 -13.25 -1.21 7.41
C PRO A 106 -12.53 -1.66 6.12
N ARG A 107 -12.54 -2.96 5.89
CA ARG A 107 -11.92 -3.58 4.70
C ARG A 107 -12.96 -4.09 3.69
N ASP A 108 -14.22 -4.04 4.08
CA ASP A 108 -15.39 -4.27 3.25
C ASP A 108 -16.35 -3.11 3.55
N VAL A 109 -16.58 -2.28 2.57
CA VAL A 109 -17.35 -1.03 2.69
C VAL A 109 -18.51 -1.09 1.73
N SER A 110 -19.73 -0.80 2.22
CA SER A 110 -20.91 -0.76 1.38
C SER A 110 -21.82 0.40 1.75
N THR A 111 -22.39 1.03 0.75
CA THR A 111 -23.43 2.05 0.91
C THR A 111 -24.81 1.47 1.25
N ASN A 112 -24.97 0.15 1.14
CA ASN A 112 -26.17 -0.58 1.51
C ASN A 112 -25.80 -1.78 2.37
N LEU A 113 -25.97 -1.65 3.69
CA LEU A 113 -25.63 -2.70 4.64
C LEU A 113 -26.68 -3.81 4.71
N ASN A 114 -27.95 -3.49 4.44
CA ASN A 114 -29.04 -4.46 4.51
C ASN A 114 -28.99 -5.45 3.33
N GLU A 115 -28.65 -4.90 2.15
CA GLU A 115 -28.54 -5.66 0.91
C GLU A 115 -27.29 -5.23 0.15
N PRO A 116 -26.10 -5.62 0.59
CA PRO A 116 -24.86 -5.17 -0.04
C PRO A 116 -24.72 -5.72 -1.46
N PRO A 117 -24.19 -4.92 -2.42
CA PRO A 117 -23.89 -5.44 -3.76
C PRO A 117 -23.05 -6.71 -3.71
N GLY A 118 -23.41 -7.71 -4.50
CA GLY A 118 -22.66 -8.96 -4.60
C GLY A 118 -21.29 -8.73 -5.22
N LEU A 119 -20.25 -9.25 -4.58
CA LEU A 119 -18.88 -9.16 -5.07
C LEU A 119 -18.55 -10.35 -5.99
N PRO A 120 -17.61 -10.20 -6.95
CA PRO A 120 -17.20 -11.29 -7.83
C PRO A 120 -16.75 -12.53 -7.05
N ARG A 121 -17.14 -13.73 -7.50
CA ARG A 121 -16.78 -15.00 -6.82
C ARG A 121 -15.27 -15.27 -6.75
N ALA A 122 -14.49 -14.73 -7.70
CA ALA A 122 -13.03 -14.87 -7.75
C ALA A 122 -12.28 -14.08 -6.66
N ALA A 123 -12.97 -13.27 -5.90
CA ALA A 123 -12.39 -12.40 -4.91
C ALA A 123 -12.23 -13.12 -3.57
N GLY A 124 -11.27 -13.97 -3.39
CA GLY A 124 -10.78 -14.59 -2.15
C GLY A 124 -11.59 -14.48 -0.83
N VAL A 125 -11.09 -15.08 0.21
CA VAL A 125 -11.72 -15.03 1.56
C VAL A 125 -11.72 -13.58 2.07
N ARG A 126 -12.88 -13.09 2.46
CA ARG A 126 -13.08 -11.78 3.07
C ARG A 126 -13.46 -11.91 4.52
N SER A 127 -12.90 -11.05 5.33
CA SER A 127 -13.17 -11.08 6.78
C SER A 127 -14.20 -9.98 7.12
N GLY A 128 -15.34 -10.41 7.67
CA GLY A 128 -16.32 -9.53 8.30
C GLY A 128 -17.52 -9.12 7.41
N ALA A 129 -18.50 -8.52 8.07
CA ALA A 129 -19.64 -7.89 7.41
C ALA A 129 -19.23 -6.53 6.82
N PRO A 130 -19.87 -6.07 5.73
CA PRO A 130 -19.64 -4.74 5.20
C PRO A 130 -20.00 -3.66 6.22
N GLN A 131 -19.21 -2.58 6.22
CA GLN A 131 -19.36 -1.43 7.11
C GLN A 131 -19.51 -0.14 6.28
N THR A 132 -19.78 0.98 6.95
CA THR A 132 -19.76 2.31 6.35
C THR A 132 -18.41 2.98 6.55
N CYS A 133 -18.10 3.98 5.71
CA CYS A 133 -17.00 4.92 5.90
C CYS A 133 -17.50 6.34 5.65
N ASP A 134 -16.83 7.30 6.25
CA ASP A 134 -17.11 8.72 6.02
C ASP A 134 -16.92 9.08 4.54
N GLY A 135 -17.87 9.83 3.98
CA GLY A 135 -17.87 10.24 2.58
C GLY A 135 -18.15 9.11 1.57
N VAL A 136 -18.76 8.01 2.04
CA VAL A 136 -19.19 6.89 1.20
C VAL A 136 -20.70 6.74 1.33
N ASP A 137 -21.44 7.41 0.42
CA ASP A 137 -22.88 7.42 0.42
C ASP A 137 -23.44 6.81 -0.87
N ALA A 138 -24.68 6.29 -0.78
CA ALA A 138 -25.39 5.84 -1.97
C ALA A 138 -25.78 7.04 -2.83
N ILE A 139 -25.65 6.89 -4.13
CA ILE A 139 -26.09 7.91 -5.07
C ILE A 139 -27.62 7.84 -5.21
N PRO A 140 -28.38 8.93 -4.86
CA PRO A 140 -29.84 8.90 -4.86
C PRO A 140 -30.45 9.04 -6.27
N THR A 141 -29.78 8.52 -7.27
CA THR A 141 -30.23 8.48 -8.67
C THR A 141 -29.72 7.21 -9.34
N GLN A 142 -30.36 6.83 -10.41
CA GLN A 142 -29.85 5.81 -11.31
C GLN A 142 -28.79 6.44 -12.22
N VAL A 143 -27.54 5.98 -12.11
CA VAL A 143 -26.48 6.37 -13.04
C VAL A 143 -26.47 5.48 -14.28
N LEU A 144 -25.85 5.94 -15.35
CA LEU A 144 -25.61 5.09 -16.52
C LEU A 144 -24.43 4.15 -16.26
N ALA A 145 -24.45 2.95 -16.82
CA ALA A 145 -23.33 2.01 -16.70
C ALA A 145 -22.01 2.60 -17.22
N GLN A 146 -22.07 3.47 -18.23
CA GLN A 146 -20.89 4.18 -18.73
C GLN A 146 -20.31 5.16 -17.69
N GLN A 147 -21.17 5.90 -16.99
CA GLN A 147 -20.75 6.81 -15.90
C GLN A 147 -20.12 6.02 -14.75
N ALA A 148 -20.71 4.88 -14.36
CA ALA A 148 -20.14 4.00 -13.36
C ALA A 148 -18.78 3.42 -13.78
N THR A 149 -18.64 3.07 -15.06
CA THR A 149 -17.37 2.62 -15.65
C THR A 149 -16.30 3.70 -15.58
N SER A 150 -16.60 4.93 -16.04
CA SER A 150 -15.66 6.05 -15.98
C SER A 150 -15.27 6.38 -14.55
N ALA A 151 -16.23 6.43 -13.61
CA ALA A 151 -15.96 6.70 -12.20
C ALA A 151 -15.01 5.68 -11.55
N LEU A 152 -15.15 4.39 -11.90
CA LEU A 152 -14.25 3.33 -11.44
C LEU A 152 -12.86 3.47 -12.05
N VAL A 153 -12.76 3.73 -13.36
CA VAL A 153 -11.47 3.93 -14.05
C VAL A 153 -10.73 5.14 -13.48
N ASP A 154 -11.42 6.27 -13.27
CA ASP A 154 -10.85 7.47 -12.67
C ASP A 154 -10.44 7.27 -11.21
N ALA A 155 -11.08 6.32 -10.51
CA ALA A 155 -10.66 5.89 -9.19
C ALA A 155 -9.42 4.98 -9.20
N GLY A 156 -8.98 4.52 -10.38
CA GLY A 156 -7.80 3.66 -10.57
C GLY A 156 -8.12 2.17 -10.61
N PHE A 157 -9.37 1.81 -10.87
CA PHE A 157 -9.79 0.42 -11.05
C PHE A 157 -9.74 0.00 -12.52
N VAL A 158 -9.48 -1.28 -12.74
CA VAL A 158 -9.63 -1.95 -14.03
C VAL A 158 -10.98 -2.64 -14.04
N VAL A 159 -11.86 -2.26 -14.96
CA VAL A 159 -13.19 -2.84 -15.08
C VAL A 159 -13.08 -4.26 -15.64
N THR A 160 -13.66 -5.20 -14.92
CA THR A 160 -13.64 -6.64 -15.28
C THR A 160 -14.94 -7.10 -15.91
N ARG A 161 -16.05 -6.44 -15.55
CA ARG A 161 -17.38 -6.73 -16.09
C ARG A 161 -18.25 -5.48 -16.03
N ALA A 162 -18.96 -5.20 -17.12
CA ALA A 162 -19.95 -4.14 -17.16
C ALA A 162 -21.26 -4.66 -17.74
N THR A 163 -22.37 -4.42 -17.04
CA THR A 163 -23.74 -4.67 -17.47
C THR A 163 -24.57 -3.41 -17.23
N THR A 164 -25.80 -3.36 -17.72
CA THR A 164 -26.71 -2.25 -17.47
C THR A 164 -27.05 -2.02 -15.99
N PHE A 165 -26.93 -3.08 -15.16
CA PHE A 165 -27.33 -3.05 -13.75
C PHE A 165 -26.17 -3.13 -12.76
N GLN A 166 -24.98 -3.50 -13.24
CA GLN A 166 -23.82 -3.72 -12.38
C GLN A 166 -22.50 -3.57 -13.15
N VAL A 167 -21.57 -2.83 -12.54
CA VAL A 167 -20.19 -2.72 -13.02
C VAL A 167 -19.27 -3.26 -11.95
N GLU A 168 -18.36 -4.20 -12.33
CA GLU A 168 -17.39 -4.84 -11.47
C GLU A 168 -15.99 -4.44 -11.90
N ALA A 169 -15.12 -4.16 -10.93
CA ALA A 169 -13.76 -3.73 -11.20
C ALA A 169 -12.80 -4.17 -10.10
N VAL A 170 -11.52 -4.21 -10.42
CA VAL A 170 -10.44 -4.60 -9.51
C VAL A 170 -9.38 -3.51 -9.51
N HIS A 171 -8.93 -3.11 -8.33
CA HIS A 171 -7.78 -2.24 -8.14
C HIS A 171 -6.60 -3.06 -7.60
N ALA A 172 -5.42 -2.90 -8.19
CA ALA A 172 -4.19 -3.49 -7.68
C ALA A 172 -3.34 -2.41 -7.02
N GLY A 173 -3.08 -2.57 -5.73
CA GLY A 173 -2.25 -1.64 -4.97
C GLY A 173 -0.85 -1.48 -5.58
N ALA A 174 -0.26 -0.29 -5.44
CA ALA A 174 0.98 0.08 -6.10
C ALA A 174 2.19 -0.79 -5.70
N TRP A 175 2.30 -1.16 -4.42
CA TRP A 175 3.47 -1.86 -3.89
C TRP A 175 3.40 -3.38 -4.10
N PHE A 176 2.68 -4.09 -3.27
CA PHE A 176 2.57 -5.56 -3.31
C PHE A 176 1.47 -6.09 -4.23
N GLY A 177 0.74 -5.20 -4.90
CA GLY A 177 -0.37 -5.63 -5.75
C GLY A 177 -1.60 -6.11 -4.99
N PHE A 178 -1.80 -5.68 -3.73
CA PHE A 178 -3.00 -6.01 -2.96
C PHE A 178 -4.25 -5.71 -3.78
N ALA A 179 -5.06 -6.73 -4.02
CA ALA A 179 -6.25 -6.58 -4.82
C ALA A 179 -7.43 -6.08 -3.97
N THR A 180 -8.16 -5.11 -4.50
CA THR A 180 -9.40 -4.58 -3.95
C THR A 180 -10.49 -4.66 -5.02
N ASP A 181 -11.60 -5.31 -4.70
CA ASP A 181 -12.75 -5.39 -5.60
C ASP A 181 -13.69 -4.24 -5.37
N ALA A 182 -14.26 -3.71 -6.44
CA ALA A 182 -15.33 -2.74 -6.40
C ALA A 182 -16.51 -3.20 -7.24
N VAL A 183 -17.71 -2.94 -6.74
CA VAL A 183 -18.96 -3.17 -7.44
C VAL A 183 -19.83 -1.94 -7.32
N VAL A 184 -20.31 -1.45 -8.45
CA VAL A 184 -21.34 -0.42 -8.54
C VAL A 184 -22.61 -1.10 -9.04
N ARG A 185 -23.65 -1.16 -8.20
CA ARG A 185 -24.97 -1.71 -8.54
C ARG A 185 -25.93 -0.59 -8.86
N ILE A 186 -26.49 -0.62 -10.06
CA ILE A 186 -27.38 0.39 -10.62
C ILE A 186 -28.81 -0.09 -10.49
N ARG A 187 -29.63 0.67 -9.76
CA ARG A 187 -31.08 0.39 -9.59
C ARG A 187 -31.91 1.65 -9.92
N PRO A 188 -33.19 1.51 -10.27
CA PRO A 188 -34.08 2.67 -10.42
C PRO A 188 -34.04 3.52 -9.15
N GLY A 189 -33.74 4.81 -9.30
CA GLY A 189 -33.70 5.80 -8.22
C GLY A 189 -32.50 5.65 -7.23
N ARG A 190 -31.62 4.68 -7.39
CA ARG A 190 -30.49 4.48 -6.46
C ARG A 190 -29.34 3.73 -7.09
N THR A 191 -28.14 4.18 -6.82
CA THR A 191 -26.93 3.44 -7.16
C THR A 191 -26.14 3.13 -5.88
N ASP A 192 -25.85 1.86 -5.64
CA ASP A 192 -25.12 1.37 -4.48
C ASP A 192 -23.68 1.03 -4.87
N ILE A 193 -22.75 1.27 -3.95
CA ILE A 193 -21.33 0.99 -4.10
C ILE A 193 -20.90 -0.01 -3.03
N ARG A 194 -20.05 -0.98 -3.40
CA ARG A 194 -19.33 -1.82 -2.44
C ARG A 194 -17.89 -1.95 -2.88
N VAL A 195 -16.97 -1.79 -1.94
CA VAL A 195 -15.53 -1.93 -2.14
C VAL A 195 -14.97 -2.83 -1.07
N ALA A 196 -14.24 -3.87 -1.43
CA ALA A 196 -13.69 -4.81 -0.47
C ALA A 196 -12.27 -5.24 -0.82
N ALA A 197 -11.38 -5.16 0.15
CA ALA A 197 -10.01 -5.66 0.04
C ALA A 197 -9.99 -7.20 0.07
N ARG A 198 -9.14 -7.82 -0.77
CA ARG A 198 -8.87 -9.26 -0.73
C ARG A 198 -7.84 -9.57 0.35
N GLY A 199 -7.94 -10.77 0.94
CA GLY A 199 -6.99 -11.25 1.94
C GLY A 199 -7.20 -10.64 3.34
N SER A 200 -6.27 -10.88 4.27
CA SER A 200 -6.37 -10.52 5.69
C SER A 200 -5.47 -9.35 6.11
N CYS A 201 -4.58 -8.87 5.25
CA CYS A 201 -3.61 -7.84 5.61
C CYS A 201 -4.26 -6.46 5.85
N PRO A 202 -3.86 -5.71 6.87
CA PRO A 202 -4.31 -4.34 7.09
C PRO A 202 -4.04 -3.47 5.86
N ASP A 203 -5.01 -2.65 5.47
CA ASP A 203 -4.90 -1.79 4.27
C ASP A 203 -4.66 -0.30 4.60
N GLY A 204 -4.56 0.04 5.90
CA GLY A 204 -4.37 1.42 6.36
C GLY A 204 -5.49 2.35 5.88
N GLY A 205 -6.72 1.87 5.74
CA GLY A 205 -7.88 2.63 5.29
C GLY A 205 -7.95 2.86 3.77
N ALA A 206 -7.18 2.12 2.98
CA ALA A 206 -7.20 2.25 1.52
C ALA A 206 -8.58 1.94 0.92
N THR A 207 -9.29 0.93 1.45
CA THR A 207 -10.64 0.56 1.02
C THR A 207 -11.61 1.72 1.17
N CYS A 208 -11.62 2.41 2.32
CA CYS A 208 -12.46 3.60 2.54
C CYS A 208 -12.10 4.75 1.58
N ARG A 209 -10.80 5.02 1.39
CA ARG A 209 -10.36 6.08 0.46
C ARG A 209 -10.76 5.80 -0.98
N LEU A 210 -10.66 4.55 -1.43
CA LEU A 210 -11.08 4.14 -2.77
C LEU A 210 -12.59 4.24 -2.92
N ALA A 211 -13.38 3.78 -1.93
CA ALA A 211 -14.82 3.90 -1.94
C ALA A 211 -15.28 5.36 -2.01
N ALA A 212 -14.71 6.23 -1.16
CA ALA A 212 -15.01 7.66 -1.19
C ALA A 212 -14.62 8.34 -2.52
N LYS A 213 -13.54 7.88 -3.17
CA LYS A 213 -13.14 8.38 -4.49
C LYS A 213 -14.17 8.00 -5.56
N ILE A 214 -14.68 6.76 -5.54
CA ILE A 214 -15.73 6.31 -6.46
C ILE A 214 -17.00 7.13 -6.24
N THR A 215 -17.42 7.34 -4.98
CA THR A 215 -18.60 8.16 -4.63
C THR A 215 -18.47 9.55 -5.23
N ARG A 216 -17.37 10.27 -4.99
CA ARG A 216 -17.14 11.61 -5.55
C ARG A 216 -17.15 11.63 -7.07
N ASN A 217 -16.53 10.64 -7.73
CA ASN A 217 -16.50 10.58 -9.19
C ASN A 217 -17.92 10.36 -9.77
N LEU A 218 -18.74 9.53 -9.11
CA LEU A 218 -20.13 9.32 -9.51
C LEU A 218 -21.00 10.57 -9.28
N GLU A 219 -20.75 11.31 -8.21
CA GLU A 219 -21.42 12.59 -7.95
C GLU A 219 -21.08 13.67 -8.99
N ALA A 220 -19.82 13.71 -9.39
CA ALA A 220 -19.34 14.65 -10.42
C ALA A 220 -19.85 14.31 -11.85
N ALA A 221 -20.25 13.06 -12.10
CA ALA A 221 -20.71 12.58 -13.39
C ALA A 221 -22.24 12.72 -13.60
N ARG A 222 -22.95 13.30 -12.65
CA ARG A 222 -24.42 13.54 -12.72
C ARG A 222 -24.80 14.68 -13.69
#